data_f016b8e27c45c460b0af88f0ae8a3837
#
_entry.id   f016b8e27c45c460b0af88f0ae8a3837
#
_cell.length_a   1.000
_cell.length_b   1.000
_cell.length_c   1.000
_cell.angle_alpha   90.00
_cell.angle_beta   90.00
_cell.angle_gamma   90.00
#
_symmetry.space_group_name_H-M   'P 1'
#
loop_
_entity.id
_entity.type
_entity.pdbx_description
1 polymer ?
#
loop_
_entity_poly.entity_id
_entity_poly.type
_entity_poly.pdbx_seq_one_letter_code
_entity_poly.pdbx_strand_id
1 'polypeptide(L)'
;MEKHLSPTLWRTCRVLANESRLLLIKAMIDQPPMTVKQLACTCKMREFTCSLRLRQIHARGLLTVTRSSKWVSYQLGADPEVEHAKPILVALIKTLRKCQDKEDFSLVIKEATLFTHPRRIMLARALAHEPRSQLGKLLATCDISLPALYRHLDKMERRGLITCSGTEITLSPSQKPFTKALLSIATGRVTRAEHLLTPCKV
;
A
#
# COMPACT_ATOMS: atom_id res chain seq x y z
N MET A 1 -7.75 -9.80 -26.71
CA MET A 1 -8.07 -9.80 -25.27
C MET A 1 -6.83 -9.32 -24.51
N GLU A 2 -6.75 -8.02 -24.22
CA GLU A 2 -5.69 -7.50 -23.37
C GLU A 2 -5.86 -8.09 -21.98
N LYS A 3 -4.88 -8.87 -21.53
CA LYS A 3 -4.75 -9.24 -20.12
C LYS A 3 -4.46 -7.97 -19.34
N HIS A 4 -5.50 -7.24 -18.91
CA HIS A 4 -5.37 -6.24 -17.87
C HIS A 4 -4.75 -6.95 -16.67
N LEU A 5 -3.47 -6.68 -16.42
CA LEU A 5 -2.78 -7.14 -15.22
C LEU A 5 -3.47 -6.48 -14.04
N SER A 6 -4.45 -7.18 -13.45
CA SER A 6 -5.19 -6.64 -12.31
C SER A 6 -4.19 -6.19 -11.23
N PRO A 7 -4.41 -5.03 -10.62
CA PRO A 7 -3.55 -4.53 -9.57
C PRO A 7 -3.49 -5.53 -8.42
N THR A 8 -2.29 -5.97 -8.04
CA THR A 8 -2.08 -6.86 -6.90
C THR A 8 -1.55 -6.07 -5.71
N LEU A 9 -1.87 -6.48 -4.49
CA LEU A 9 -1.42 -5.82 -3.26
C LEU A 9 0.09 -5.53 -3.27
N TRP A 10 0.94 -6.51 -3.65
CA TRP A 10 2.39 -6.30 -3.64
C TRP A 10 2.86 -5.26 -4.67
N ARG A 11 2.20 -5.17 -5.84
CA ARG A 11 2.50 -4.15 -6.86
C ARG A 11 2.05 -2.77 -6.38
N THR A 12 0.90 -2.66 -5.73
CA THR A 12 0.41 -1.42 -5.12
C THR A 12 1.37 -0.96 -4.02
N CYS A 13 1.79 -1.85 -3.11
CA CYS A 13 2.77 -1.53 -2.08
C CYS A 13 4.12 -1.09 -2.67
N ARG A 14 4.57 -1.66 -3.79
CA ARG A 14 5.79 -1.18 -4.50
C ARG A 14 5.63 0.24 -5.04
N VAL A 15 4.44 0.61 -5.49
CA VAL A 15 4.17 1.99 -5.90
C VAL A 15 4.17 2.92 -4.70
N LEU A 16 3.57 2.54 -3.59
CA LEU A 16 3.51 3.35 -2.37
C LEU A 16 4.85 3.43 -1.61
N ALA A 17 5.76 2.48 -1.79
CA ALA A 17 7.10 2.51 -1.19
C ALA A 17 8.04 3.49 -1.92
N ASN A 18 7.59 4.73 -2.15
CA ASN A 18 8.37 5.76 -2.83
C ASN A 18 7.92 7.16 -2.41
N GLU A 19 8.87 7.97 -1.96
CA GLU A 19 8.64 9.32 -1.43
C GLU A 19 7.92 10.25 -2.43
N SER A 20 8.41 10.32 -3.66
CA SER A 20 7.83 11.22 -4.68
C SER A 20 6.35 10.92 -4.97
N ARG A 21 5.96 9.64 -4.91
CA ARG A 21 4.55 9.24 -5.10
C ARG A 21 3.70 9.53 -3.87
N LEU A 22 4.24 9.35 -2.67
CA LEU A 22 3.57 9.74 -1.43
C LEU A 22 3.38 11.25 -1.34
N LEU A 23 4.37 12.03 -1.80
CA LEU A 23 4.27 13.49 -1.88
C LEU A 23 3.11 13.92 -2.78
N LEU A 24 2.98 13.31 -3.97
CA LEU A 24 1.86 13.59 -4.88
C LEU A 24 0.51 13.21 -4.24
N ILE A 25 0.42 12.05 -3.60
CA ILE A 25 -0.80 11.63 -2.90
C ILE A 25 -1.13 12.63 -1.79
N LYS A 26 -0.15 13.04 -0.99
CA LYS A 26 -0.36 14.01 0.09
C LYS A 26 -0.84 15.36 -0.45
N ALA A 27 -0.26 15.85 -1.55
CA ALA A 27 -0.65 17.11 -2.17
C ALA A 27 -2.10 17.12 -2.70
N MET A 28 -2.68 15.96 -2.96
CA MET A 28 -4.07 15.83 -3.43
C MET A 28 -5.08 15.63 -2.29
N ILE A 29 -4.64 15.44 -1.04
CA ILE A 29 -5.56 15.25 0.09
C ILE A 29 -6.37 16.54 0.30
N ASP A 30 -7.69 16.40 0.35
CA ASP A 30 -8.64 17.50 0.58
C ASP A 30 -8.55 18.63 -0.48
N GLN A 31 -8.02 18.32 -1.66
CA GLN A 31 -7.92 19.25 -2.78
C GLN A 31 -8.90 18.88 -3.91
N PRO A 32 -9.39 19.87 -4.67
CA PRO A 32 -10.13 19.63 -5.89
C PRO A 32 -9.24 18.90 -6.93
N PRO A 33 -9.81 18.41 -8.04
CA PRO A 33 -9.02 17.78 -9.10
C PRO A 33 -7.93 18.71 -9.61
N MET A 34 -6.69 18.22 -9.66
CA MET A 34 -5.48 18.98 -10.05
C MET A 34 -4.89 18.48 -11.35
N THR A 35 -4.42 19.41 -12.18
CA THR A 35 -3.68 19.09 -13.40
C THR A 35 -2.23 18.67 -13.10
N VAL A 36 -1.58 18.01 -14.07
CA VAL A 36 -0.15 17.65 -13.96
C VAL A 36 0.71 18.86 -13.64
N LYS A 37 0.45 20.01 -14.29
CA LYS A 37 1.20 21.26 -14.09
C LYS A 37 1.06 21.78 -12.66
N GLN A 38 -0.17 21.80 -12.11
CA GLN A 38 -0.42 22.23 -10.74
C GLN A 38 0.30 21.31 -9.73
N LEU A 39 0.16 19.99 -9.90
CA LEU A 39 0.82 19.01 -9.03
C LEU A 39 2.36 19.08 -9.12
N ALA A 40 2.90 19.28 -10.33
CA ALA A 40 4.32 19.43 -10.54
C ALA A 40 4.88 20.69 -9.83
N CYS A 41 4.14 21.80 -9.90
CA CYS A 41 4.48 23.04 -9.20
C CYS A 41 4.42 22.85 -7.68
N THR A 42 3.30 22.32 -7.15
CA THR A 42 3.10 22.07 -5.71
C THR A 42 4.17 21.16 -5.13
N CYS A 43 4.52 20.10 -5.85
CA CYS A 43 5.50 19.10 -5.39
C CYS A 43 6.95 19.45 -5.78
N LYS A 44 7.19 20.60 -6.41
CA LYS A 44 8.52 21.02 -6.89
C LYS A 44 9.24 19.96 -7.73
N MET A 45 8.55 19.37 -8.70
CA MET A 45 9.09 18.35 -9.59
C MET A 45 8.84 18.68 -11.07
N ARG A 46 9.59 18.07 -11.98
CA ARG A 46 9.41 18.25 -13.43
C ARG A 46 8.08 17.63 -13.86
N GLU A 47 7.33 18.27 -14.74
CA GLU A 47 6.02 17.80 -15.25
C GLU A 47 6.08 16.39 -15.82
N PHE A 48 7.14 16.06 -16.57
CA PHE A 48 7.35 14.70 -17.09
C PHE A 48 7.41 13.66 -15.96
N THR A 49 8.17 13.94 -14.89
CA THR A 49 8.29 13.06 -13.73
C THR A 49 6.95 12.94 -13.00
N CYS A 50 6.25 14.06 -12.81
CA CYS A 50 4.93 14.12 -12.21
C CYS A 50 3.94 13.22 -12.99
N SER A 51 3.84 13.43 -14.32
CA SER A 51 2.97 12.64 -15.19
C SER A 51 3.26 11.14 -15.10
N LEU A 52 4.54 10.73 -15.12
CA LEU A 52 4.94 9.34 -14.97
C LEU A 52 4.50 8.76 -13.62
N ARG A 53 4.70 9.50 -12.52
CA ARG A 53 4.31 9.07 -11.17
C ARG A 53 2.79 8.96 -11.02
N LEU A 54 2.04 9.93 -11.55
CA LEU A 54 0.57 9.89 -11.54
C LEU A 54 0.03 8.67 -12.29
N ARG A 55 0.58 8.35 -13.47
CA ARG A 55 0.21 7.13 -14.21
C ARG A 55 0.48 5.86 -13.39
N GLN A 56 1.62 5.81 -12.67
CA GLN A 56 1.94 4.67 -11.81
C GLN A 56 0.95 4.50 -10.65
N ILE A 57 0.48 5.60 -10.04
CA ILE A 57 -0.50 5.58 -8.96
C ILE A 57 -1.89 5.22 -9.51
N HIS A 58 -2.30 5.85 -10.62
CA HIS A 58 -3.56 5.56 -11.31
C HIS A 58 -3.67 4.09 -11.71
N ALA A 59 -2.61 3.51 -12.27
CA ALA A 59 -2.56 2.08 -12.61
C ALA A 59 -2.70 1.12 -11.40
N ARG A 60 -2.79 1.63 -10.19
CA ARG A 60 -3.10 0.87 -8.95
C ARG A 60 -4.51 1.12 -8.43
N GLY A 61 -5.31 1.87 -9.18
CA GLY A 61 -6.68 2.20 -8.81
C GLY A 61 -6.79 3.19 -7.63
N LEU A 62 -5.78 4.04 -7.42
CA LEU A 62 -5.76 4.98 -6.29
C LEU A 62 -6.09 6.42 -6.71
N LEU A 63 -6.27 6.67 -8.00
CA LEU A 63 -6.63 7.96 -8.56
C LEU A 63 -7.81 7.80 -9.54
N THR A 64 -8.66 8.81 -9.56
CA THR A 64 -9.60 9.06 -10.66
C THR A 64 -9.04 10.12 -11.59
N VAL A 65 -9.38 10.02 -12.87
CA VAL A 65 -8.92 10.93 -13.92
C VAL A 65 -10.14 11.54 -14.59
N THR A 66 -10.21 12.86 -14.60
CA THR A 66 -11.23 13.61 -15.32
C THR A 66 -10.61 14.31 -16.52
N ARG A 67 -11.25 14.19 -17.67
CA ARG A 67 -10.85 14.86 -18.90
C ARG A 67 -11.89 15.91 -19.25
N SER A 68 -11.46 17.16 -19.35
CA SER A 68 -12.30 18.27 -19.78
C SER A 68 -11.59 19.02 -20.90
N SER A 69 -12.13 18.92 -22.12
CA SER A 69 -11.51 19.46 -23.32
C SER A 69 -10.05 18.96 -23.46
N LYS A 70 -9.06 19.86 -23.47
CA LYS A 70 -7.63 19.58 -23.55
C LYS A 70 -6.94 19.32 -22.21
N TRP A 71 -7.66 19.39 -21.10
CA TRP A 71 -7.09 19.28 -19.76
C TRP A 71 -7.38 17.92 -19.13
N VAL A 72 -6.36 17.35 -18.52
CA VAL A 72 -6.46 16.12 -17.73
C VAL A 72 -6.16 16.48 -16.28
N SER A 73 -7.11 16.19 -15.39
CA SER A 73 -6.97 16.40 -13.94
C SER A 73 -7.06 15.07 -13.19
N TYR A 74 -6.37 15.02 -12.07
CA TYR A 74 -6.24 13.87 -11.19
C TYR A 74 -6.79 14.21 -9.81
N GLN A 75 -7.46 13.23 -9.21
CA GLN A 75 -7.99 13.31 -7.85
C GLN A 75 -7.79 11.98 -7.14
N LEU A 76 -7.69 12.00 -5.81
CA LEU A 76 -7.71 10.76 -5.03
C LEU A 76 -9.08 10.10 -5.16
N GLY A 77 -9.08 8.85 -5.58
CA GLY A 77 -10.29 8.06 -5.75
C GLY A 77 -9.95 6.60 -5.95
N ALA A 78 -10.67 5.72 -5.24
CA ALA A 78 -10.49 4.29 -5.38
C ALA A 78 -11.27 3.78 -6.59
N ASP A 79 -10.59 3.05 -7.46
CA ASP A 79 -11.21 2.32 -8.55
C ASP A 79 -12.03 1.15 -7.96
N PRO A 80 -13.36 1.09 -8.21
CA PRO A 80 -14.22 0.02 -7.69
C PRO A 80 -13.84 -1.37 -8.21
N GLU A 81 -13.22 -1.47 -9.40
CA GLU A 81 -12.75 -2.73 -9.97
C GLU A 81 -11.49 -3.28 -9.25
N VAL A 82 -10.87 -2.47 -8.38
CA VAL A 82 -9.69 -2.86 -7.62
C VAL A 82 -10.06 -3.03 -6.15
N GLU A 83 -10.42 -4.25 -5.75
CA GLU A 83 -10.93 -4.60 -4.43
C GLU A 83 -10.17 -3.97 -3.24
N HIS A 84 -8.83 -3.92 -3.34
CA HIS A 84 -7.99 -3.39 -2.26
C HIS A 84 -7.69 -1.89 -2.37
N ALA A 85 -8.16 -1.19 -3.41
CA ALA A 85 -7.85 0.23 -3.61
C ALA A 85 -8.46 1.11 -2.53
N LYS A 86 -9.76 0.93 -2.23
CA LYS A 86 -10.49 1.73 -1.23
C LYS A 86 -9.91 1.59 0.18
N PRO A 87 -9.74 0.39 0.76
CA PRO A 87 -9.17 0.26 2.10
C PRO A 87 -7.73 0.75 2.18
N ILE A 88 -6.90 0.56 1.14
CA ILE A 88 -5.56 1.12 1.09
C ILE A 88 -5.59 2.64 1.11
N LEU A 89 -6.41 3.25 0.24
CA LEU A 89 -6.48 4.70 0.09
C LEU A 89 -6.95 5.36 1.40
N VAL A 90 -7.99 4.82 2.03
CA VAL A 90 -8.50 5.33 3.32
C VAL A 90 -7.43 5.28 4.41
N ALA A 91 -6.76 4.13 4.57
CA ALA A 91 -5.71 3.98 5.58
C ALA A 91 -4.50 4.87 5.28
N LEU A 92 -4.14 5.02 4.01
CA LEU A 92 -3.04 5.86 3.56
C LEU A 92 -3.32 7.34 3.82
N ILE A 93 -4.50 7.85 3.44
CA ILE A 93 -4.90 9.23 3.70
C ILE A 93 -4.88 9.52 5.20
N LYS A 94 -5.47 8.63 6.02
CA LYS A 94 -5.47 8.77 7.50
C LYS A 94 -4.05 8.85 8.05
N THR A 95 -3.11 8.10 7.49
CA THR A 95 -1.71 8.12 7.91
C THR A 95 -1.01 9.39 7.42
N LEU A 96 -1.17 9.75 6.15
CA LEU A 96 -0.51 10.92 5.55
C LEU A 96 -1.00 12.26 6.11
N ARG A 97 -2.25 12.35 6.58
CA ARG A 97 -2.73 13.55 7.28
C ARG A 97 -1.96 13.85 8.58
N LYS A 98 -1.41 12.82 9.23
CA LYS A 98 -0.60 12.96 10.44
C LYS A 98 0.86 13.28 10.16
N CYS A 99 1.31 13.05 8.93
CA CYS A 99 2.67 13.34 8.51
C CYS A 99 2.85 14.86 8.33
N GLN A 100 3.79 15.47 9.03
CA GLN A 100 4.10 16.90 8.87
C GLN A 100 5.18 17.10 7.81
N ASP A 101 6.23 16.30 7.82
CA ASP A 101 7.40 16.42 6.98
C ASP A 101 7.66 15.20 6.09
N LYS A 102 8.67 15.34 5.20
CA LYS A 102 9.12 14.25 4.32
C LYS A 102 9.70 13.06 5.10
N GLU A 103 10.26 13.29 6.28
CA GLU A 103 10.79 12.24 7.14
C GLU A 103 9.71 11.28 7.61
N ASP A 104 8.49 11.76 7.78
CA ASP A 104 7.32 10.95 8.13
C ASP A 104 6.96 9.94 7.03
N PHE A 105 7.28 10.22 5.75
CA PHE A 105 7.08 9.26 4.67
C PHE A 105 7.94 8.01 4.82
N SER A 106 9.07 8.11 5.52
CA SER A 106 9.93 6.96 5.81
C SER A 106 9.18 5.84 6.54
N LEU A 107 8.24 6.21 7.42
CA LEU A 107 7.40 5.25 8.14
C LEU A 107 6.44 4.54 7.19
N VAL A 108 5.73 5.29 6.35
CA VAL A 108 4.81 4.74 5.35
C VAL A 108 5.57 3.83 4.36
N ILE A 109 6.76 4.26 3.93
CA ILE A 109 7.62 3.46 3.04
C ILE A 109 8.06 2.17 3.74
N LYS A 110 8.47 2.23 5.01
CA LYS A 110 8.83 1.05 5.80
C LYS A 110 7.67 0.06 5.91
N GLU A 111 6.46 0.56 6.18
CA GLU A 111 5.25 -0.26 6.27
C GLU A 111 4.87 -0.88 4.91
N ALA A 112 4.79 -0.06 3.85
CA ALA A 112 4.50 -0.55 2.50
C ALA A 112 5.53 -1.61 2.05
N THR A 113 6.82 -1.43 2.38
CA THR A 113 7.88 -2.35 1.98
C THR A 113 7.72 -3.75 2.56
N LEU A 114 6.99 -3.94 3.67
CA LEU A 114 6.63 -5.27 4.19
C LEU A 114 5.90 -6.10 3.15
N PHE A 115 5.02 -5.48 2.37
CA PHE A 115 4.11 -6.15 1.43
C PHE A 115 4.53 -6.00 -0.05
N THR A 116 5.75 -5.56 -0.34
CA THR A 116 6.24 -5.39 -1.73
C THR A 116 6.68 -6.68 -2.43
N HIS A 117 6.46 -7.83 -1.83
CA HIS A 117 6.85 -9.12 -2.40
C HIS A 117 5.77 -10.18 -2.15
N PRO A 118 5.37 -10.98 -3.17
CA PRO A 118 4.30 -11.97 -3.01
C PRO A 118 4.59 -13.00 -1.91
N ARG A 119 5.84 -13.45 -1.77
CA ARG A 119 6.24 -14.41 -0.72
C ARG A 119 6.03 -13.85 0.70
N ARG A 120 6.27 -12.55 0.94
CA ARG A 120 5.98 -11.95 2.25
C ARG A 120 4.49 -11.86 2.54
N ILE A 121 3.67 -11.65 1.51
CA ILE A 121 2.21 -11.71 1.66
C ILE A 121 1.75 -13.12 2.01
N MET A 122 2.33 -14.15 1.38
CA MET A 122 2.06 -15.55 1.72
C MET A 122 2.45 -15.87 3.17
N LEU A 123 3.63 -15.46 3.61
CA LEU A 123 4.09 -15.62 4.99
C LEU A 123 3.17 -14.89 5.98
N ALA A 124 2.78 -13.65 5.67
CA ALA A 124 1.85 -12.88 6.49
C ALA A 124 0.47 -13.55 6.59
N ARG A 125 -0.02 -14.17 5.51
CA ARG A 125 -1.24 -14.98 5.50
C ARG A 125 -1.12 -16.22 6.39
N ALA A 126 -0.05 -16.98 6.23
CA ALA A 126 0.19 -18.18 7.03
C ALA A 126 0.22 -17.85 8.53
N LEU A 127 0.97 -16.80 8.90
CA LEU A 127 1.06 -16.33 10.28
C LEU A 127 -0.23 -15.67 10.81
N ALA A 128 -1.10 -15.16 9.96
CA ALA A 128 -2.40 -14.65 10.39
C ALA A 128 -3.40 -15.78 10.67
N HIS A 129 -3.25 -16.94 10.00
CA HIS A 129 -4.00 -18.14 10.33
C HIS A 129 -3.47 -18.81 11.60
N GLU A 130 -2.17 -18.87 11.75
CA GLU A 130 -1.49 -19.46 12.90
C GLU A 130 -0.44 -18.47 13.41
N PRO A 131 -0.83 -17.63 14.38
CA PRO A 131 0.03 -16.53 14.87
C PRO A 131 1.38 -16.95 15.45
N ARG A 132 1.51 -18.21 15.81
CA ARG A 132 2.77 -18.88 16.21
C ARG A 132 2.99 -20.07 15.32
N SER A 133 4.07 -20.09 14.57
CA SER A 133 4.36 -21.17 13.63
C SER A 133 5.83 -21.54 13.65
N GLN A 134 6.11 -22.82 13.41
CA GLN A 134 7.48 -23.31 13.31
C GLN A 134 8.06 -23.05 11.92
N LEU A 135 9.37 -22.78 11.86
CA LEU A 135 10.11 -22.50 10.64
C LEU A 135 9.88 -23.56 9.54
N GLY A 136 9.94 -24.86 9.92
CA GLY A 136 9.70 -25.96 8.99
C GLY A 136 8.30 -25.96 8.38
N LYS A 137 7.28 -25.60 9.18
CA LYS A 137 5.89 -25.50 8.71
C LYS A 137 5.72 -24.34 7.70
N LEU A 138 6.33 -23.18 7.98
CA LEU A 138 6.29 -22.05 7.05
C LEU A 138 7.03 -22.36 5.74
N LEU A 139 8.13 -23.10 5.81
CA LEU A 139 8.90 -23.56 4.65
C LEU A 139 8.01 -24.42 3.74
N ALA A 140 7.34 -25.43 4.30
CA ALA A 140 6.45 -26.33 3.57
C ALA A 140 5.21 -25.58 3.01
N THR A 141 4.56 -24.73 3.82
CA THR A 141 3.34 -24.02 3.43
C THR A 141 3.59 -23.01 2.31
N CYS A 142 4.74 -22.34 2.30
CA CYS A 142 5.04 -21.27 1.34
C CYS A 142 5.83 -21.74 0.11
N ASP A 143 6.22 -22.99 0.05
CA ASP A 143 7.01 -23.57 -1.05
C ASP A 143 8.16 -22.64 -1.49
N ILE A 144 9.05 -22.36 -0.56
CA ILE A 144 10.24 -21.51 -0.76
C ILE A 144 11.48 -22.16 -0.19
N SER A 145 12.64 -21.85 -0.77
CA SER A 145 13.90 -22.35 -0.25
C SER A 145 14.23 -21.73 1.12
N LEU A 146 14.93 -22.48 1.96
CA LEU A 146 15.31 -22.03 3.31
C LEU A 146 16.08 -20.69 3.30
N PRO A 147 17.07 -20.44 2.41
CA PRO A 147 17.72 -19.13 2.33
C PRO A 147 16.77 -18.00 1.94
N ALA A 148 15.77 -18.26 1.10
CA ALA A 148 14.76 -17.26 0.73
C ALA A 148 13.82 -16.97 1.91
N LEU A 149 13.42 -17.99 2.68
CA LEU A 149 12.61 -17.84 3.88
C LEU A 149 13.33 -16.93 4.89
N TYR A 150 14.57 -17.22 5.23
CA TYR A 150 15.34 -16.38 6.17
C TYR A 150 15.43 -14.92 5.72
N ARG A 151 15.72 -14.64 4.44
CA ARG A 151 15.75 -13.27 3.92
C ARG A 151 14.41 -12.53 4.05
N HIS A 152 13.30 -13.25 3.90
CA HIS A 152 11.97 -12.65 4.06
C HIS A 152 11.62 -12.42 5.52
N LEU A 153 11.92 -13.39 6.40
CA LEU A 153 11.70 -13.28 7.84
C LEU A 153 12.55 -12.16 8.45
N ASP A 154 13.84 -12.10 8.17
CA ASP A 154 14.73 -11.01 8.60
C ASP A 154 14.14 -9.63 8.24
N LYS A 155 13.65 -9.47 7.01
CA LYS A 155 13.05 -8.21 6.58
C LYS A 155 11.73 -7.89 7.29
N MET A 156 10.92 -8.90 7.62
CA MET A 156 9.67 -8.74 8.36
C MET A 156 9.94 -8.43 9.83
N GLU A 157 10.93 -9.08 10.43
CA GLU A 157 11.32 -8.88 11.83
C GLU A 157 11.94 -7.50 12.06
N ARG A 158 12.92 -7.07 11.25
CA ARG A 158 13.51 -5.71 11.33
C ARG A 158 12.48 -4.59 11.21
N ARG A 159 11.30 -4.86 10.68
CA ARG A 159 10.20 -3.91 10.56
C ARG A 159 9.10 -4.12 11.60
N GLY A 160 9.28 -5.07 12.51
CA GLY A 160 8.39 -5.31 13.63
C GLY A 160 7.05 -5.96 13.26
N LEU A 161 6.98 -6.67 12.12
CA LEU A 161 5.79 -7.44 11.77
C LEU A 161 5.76 -8.81 12.42
N ILE A 162 6.92 -9.38 12.69
CA ILE A 162 7.09 -10.67 13.35
C ILE A 162 8.19 -10.59 14.41
N THR A 163 8.22 -11.56 15.28
CA THR A 163 9.33 -11.87 16.19
C THR A 163 9.78 -13.31 15.94
N CYS A 164 11.09 -13.54 15.90
CA CYS A 164 11.67 -14.86 15.76
C CYS A 164 12.33 -15.26 17.09
N SER A 165 12.00 -16.44 17.60
CA SER A 165 12.59 -17.01 18.81
C SER A 165 13.04 -18.46 18.50
N GLY A 166 14.32 -18.63 18.17
CA GLY A 166 14.80 -19.90 17.66
C GLY A 166 14.11 -20.31 16.36
N THR A 167 13.40 -21.42 16.37
CA THR A 167 12.61 -21.93 15.23
C THR A 167 11.16 -21.46 15.25
N GLU A 168 10.70 -20.77 16.30
CA GLU A 168 9.35 -20.26 16.43
C GLU A 168 9.26 -18.84 15.86
N ILE A 169 8.29 -18.61 14.99
CA ILE A 169 7.99 -17.34 14.37
C ILE A 169 6.60 -16.89 14.81
N THR A 170 6.51 -15.70 15.40
CA THR A 170 5.26 -15.14 15.92
C THR A 170 4.90 -13.85 15.18
N LEU A 171 3.63 -13.71 14.78
CA LEU A 171 3.12 -12.47 14.21
C LEU A 171 2.94 -11.44 15.31
N SER A 172 3.64 -10.31 15.19
CA SER A 172 3.55 -9.20 16.14
C SER A 172 2.26 -8.40 15.91
N PRO A 173 1.51 -8.04 16.97
CA PRO A 173 0.35 -7.19 16.84
C PRO A 173 0.76 -5.76 16.42
N SER A 174 0.55 -5.42 15.15
CA SER A 174 0.86 -4.07 14.69
C SER A 174 -0.11 -3.05 15.28
N GLN A 175 0.43 -1.97 15.84
CA GLN A 175 -0.35 -0.82 16.30
C GLN A 175 -0.55 0.25 15.21
N LYS A 176 0.16 0.14 14.10
CA LYS A 176 0.15 1.13 13.02
C LYS A 176 -1.06 0.91 12.09
N PRO A 177 -1.94 1.93 11.92
CA PRO A 177 -3.17 1.79 11.14
C PRO A 177 -2.97 1.33 9.70
N PHE A 178 -1.91 1.82 9.04
CA PHE A 178 -1.62 1.45 7.66
C PHE A 178 -1.15 0.00 7.55
N THR A 179 -0.26 -0.47 8.44
CA THR A 179 0.15 -1.88 8.50
C THR A 179 -1.05 -2.80 8.80
N LYS A 180 -1.95 -2.40 9.71
CA LYS A 180 -3.18 -3.17 10.00
C LYS A 180 -4.04 -3.34 8.75
N ALA A 181 -4.26 -2.25 7.99
CA ALA A 181 -5.03 -2.30 6.76
C ALA A 181 -4.36 -3.21 5.71
N LEU A 182 -3.05 -3.09 5.51
CA LEU A 182 -2.31 -3.94 4.57
C LEU A 182 -2.35 -5.42 4.98
N LEU A 183 -2.25 -5.72 6.27
CA LEU A 183 -2.35 -7.08 6.79
C LEU A 183 -3.76 -7.65 6.62
N SER A 184 -4.81 -6.88 6.92
CA SER A 184 -6.20 -7.26 6.71
C SER A 184 -6.48 -7.62 5.25
N ILE A 185 -6.02 -6.78 4.31
CA ILE A 185 -6.12 -7.04 2.88
C ILE A 185 -5.32 -8.30 2.50
N ALA A 186 -4.07 -8.41 2.98
CA ALA A 186 -3.21 -9.55 2.71
C ALA A 186 -3.86 -10.88 3.13
N THR A 187 -4.64 -10.89 4.22
CA THR A 187 -5.28 -12.08 4.79
C THR A 187 -6.70 -12.33 4.29
N GLY A 188 -7.23 -11.45 3.42
CA GLY A 188 -8.62 -11.53 2.96
C GLY A 188 -9.66 -11.15 4.03
N ARG A 189 -9.21 -10.58 5.17
CA ARG A 189 -10.08 -10.11 6.25
C ARG A 189 -10.43 -8.63 6.03
N VAL A 190 -10.90 -8.27 4.83
CA VAL A 190 -11.46 -6.93 4.61
C VAL A 190 -12.76 -6.87 5.42
N THR A 191 -12.73 -6.16 6.51
CA THR A 191 -13.88 -5.99 7.39
C THR A 191 -14.99 -5.30 6.61
N ARG A 192 -16.18 -5.91 6.58
CA ARG A 192 -17.47 -5.38 6.08
C ARG A 192 -17.87 -4.04 6.74
N ALA A 193 -17.08 -3.51 7.66
CA ALA A 193 -17.38 -2.36 8.50
C ALA A 193 -17.19 -0.99 7.81
N GLU A 194 -16.72 -0.91 6.56
CA GLU A 194 -16.47 0.37 5.88
C GLU A 194 -17.53 0.74 4.81
N HIS A 195 -18.71 0.10 4.84
CA HIS A 195 -19.84 0.52 3.99
C HIS A 195 -20.55 1.81 4.47
N LEU A 196 -20.12 2.41 5.57
CA LEU A 196 -20.78 3.54 6.22
C LEU A 196 -19.99 4.85 6.08
N LEU A 197 -19.49 5.18 4.89
CA LEU A 197 -19.18 6.57 4.56
C LEU A 197 -20.03 6.97 3.35
N THR A 198 -21.28 7.35 3.65
CA THR A 198 -22.15 8.15 2.79
C THR A 198 -21.38 9.39 2.32
N PRO A 199 -21.52 9.77 1.03
CA PRO A 199 -21.00 11.03 0.56
C PRO A 199 -21.73 12.16 1.29
N CYS A 200 -20.96 13.04 1.91
CA CYS A 200 -21.49 14.32 2.39
C CYS A 200 -22.02 15.06 1.16
N LYS A 201 -23.35 15.22 1.09
CA LYS A 201 -24.02 16.10 0.14
C LYS A 201 -23.68 17.53 0.56
N VAL A 202 -23.09 18.28 -0.31
CA VAL A 202 -23.30 19.73 -0.50
C VAL A 202 -23.38 20.00 -1.99
#